data_6e47adfc335dbfd9d34c3fe97a2453bb
#
_entry.id   6e47adfc335dbfd9d34c3fe97a2453bb
#
_cell.length_a   1.000
_cell.length_b   1.000
_cell.length_c   1.000
_cell.angle_alpha   90.00
_cell.angle_beta   90.00
_cell.angle_gamma   90.00
#
_symmetry.space_group_name_H-M   'P 1'
#
loop_
_entity.id
_entity.type
_entity.pdbx_description
1 polymer ?
#
loop_
_entity_poly.entity_id
_entity_poly.type
_entity_poly.pdbx_seq_one_letter_code
_entity_poly.pdbx_strand_id
1 'polypeptide(L)'
;GTIKIVHFSFKEFLEDNGFYKYCPEGGKHYVFVKVTNNLIDHTSEKEIKDFILNYLIKIDDLTVYNYFADQVRFFREEFLCLLSTIDIFFIEDTKDSAYLYYQNCAVKITNDKIEPIDYIDLGGYVWKDHIITRKFKMCEDISCDYKTFISNICANDIERTKTMESTIGFMMHGYKNLSYCPAVILNDE
;
A
#
# COMPACT_ATOMS: atom_id res chain seq x y z
N GLY A 1 13.81 5.16 -41.49
CA GLY A 1 12.48 4.52 -41.44
C GLY A 1 11.55 5.28 -40.51
N THR A 2 10.25 5.28 -40.79
CA THR A 2 9.27 5.94 -39.93
C THR A 2 9.00 5.04 -38.72
N ILE A 3 9.14 5.57 -37.49
CA ILE A 3 8.77 4.86 -36.27
C ILE A 3 7.23 4.74 -36.25
N LYS A 4 6.73 3.53 -36.00
CA LYS A 4 5.32 3.27 -35.81
C LYS A 4 5.12 2.53 -34.48
N ILE A 5 4.38 3.13 -33.57
CA ILE A 5 4.02 2.48 -32.30
C ILE A 5 2.81 1.57 -32.55
N VAL A 6 2.97 0.29 -32.19
CA VAL A 6 1.88 -0.67 -32.17
C VAL A 6 1.16 -0.53 -30.85
N HIS A 7 -0.09 -0.10 -30.86
CA HIS A 7 -0.88 0.24 -29.67
C HIS A 7 -0.98 -0.95 -28.70
N PHE A 8 -1.19 -2.15 -29.22
CA PHE A 8 -1.30 -3.35 -28.41
C PHE A 8 0.01 -3.64 -27.66
N SER A 9 1.16 -3.61 -28.36
CA SER A 9 2.46 -3.87 -27.74
C SER A 9 2.86 -2.78 -26.74
N PHE A 10 2.41 -1.53 -26.98
CA PHE A 10 2.63 -0.46 -26.03
C PHE A 10 1.80 -0.65 -24.75
N LYS A 11 0.53 -1.06 -24.90
CA LYS A 11 -0.32 -1.45 -23.79
C LYS A 11 0.29 -2.59 -22.98
N GLU A 12 0.68 -3.70 -23.64
CA GLU A 12 1.33 -4.85 -23.00
C GLU A 12 2.59 -4.40 -22.21
N PHE A 13 3.44 -3.58 -22.83
CA PHE A 13 4.63 -3.05 -22.15
C PHE A 13 4.30 -2.29 -20.86
N LEU A 14 3.24 -1.47 -20.86
CA LEU A 14 2.81 -0.76 -19.67
C LEU A 14 2.28 -1.73 -18.59
N GLU A 15 1.48 -2.72 -18.99
CA GLU A 15 0.92 -3.72 -18.08
C GLU A 15 2.01 -4.62 -17.48
N ASP A 16 3.00 -5.02 -18.25
CA ASP A 16 4.18 -5.76 -17.78
C ASP A 16 5.02 -4.96 -16.77
N ASN A 17 4.92 -3.63 -16.83
CA ASN A 17 5.54 -2.72 -15.87
C ASN A 17 4.60 -2.28 -14.75
N GLY A 18 3.45 -2.94 -14.62
CA GLY A 18 2.52 -2.78 -13.51
C GLY A 18 1.50 -1.65 -13.65
N PHE A 19 1.34 -1.04 -14.82
CA PHE A 19 0.36 0.03 -15.02
C PHE A 19 -0.99 -0.53 -15.43
N TYR A 20 -2.03 -0.18 -14.68
CA TYR A 20 -3.40 -0.65 -14.87
C TYR A 20 -4.41 0.45 -14.59
N LYS A 21 -5.67 0.15 -14.90
CA LYS A 21 -6.82 0.88 -14.37
C LYS A 21 -7.37 0.12 -13.16
N TYR A 22 -7.79 0.84 -12.17
CA TYR A 22 -8.53 0.32 -11.03
C TYR A 22 -9.85 1.08 -10.88
N CYS A 23 -10.95 0.35 -10.77
CA CYS A 23 -12.26 0.90 -10.48
C CYS A 23 -12.62 0.53 -9.04
N PRO A 24 -12.64 1.49 -8.09
CA PRO A 24 -13.06 1.20 -6.72
C PRO A 24 -14.48 0.64 -6.68
N GLU A 25 -14.75 -0.24 -5.73
CA GLU A 25 -16.09 -0.82 -5.54
C GLU A 25 -17.12 0.30 -5.32
N GLY A 26 -18.21 0.23 -6.08
CA GLY A 26 -19.24 1.28 -6.09
C GLY A 26 -18.83 2.58 -6.79
N GLY A 27 -17.61 2.68 -7.29
CA GLY A 27 -17.12 3.82 -8.07
C GLY A 27 -17.64 3.81 -9.51
N LYS A 28 -17.85 5.01 -10.08
CA LYS A 28 -18.23 5.18 -11.50
C LYS A 28 -17.04 5.49 -12.40
N HIS A 29 -15.92 5.81 -11.82
CA HIS A 29 -14.72 6.23 -12.51
C HIS A 29 -13.55 5.34 -12.12
N TYR A 30 -12.69 5.07 -13.09
CA TYR A 30 -11.41 4.40 -12.82
C TYR A 30 -10.34 5.42 -12.46
N VAL A 31 -9.31 4.93 -11.82
CA VAL A 31 -8.04 5.63 -11.60
C VAL A 31 -6.90 4.81 -12.21
N PHE A 32 -5.86 5.48 -12.66
CA PHE A 32 -4.64 4.79 -13.05
C PHE A 32 -3.85 4.41 -11.80
N VAL A 33 -3.35 3.19 -11.80
CA VAL A 33 -2.55 2.65 -10.70
C VAL A 33 -1.28 1.99 -11.22
N LYS A 34 -0.27 1.99 -10.37
CA LYS A 34 0.93 1.20 -10.56
C LYS A 34 1.04 0.14 -9.48
N VAL A 35 1.16 -1.10 -9.90
CA VAL A 35 1.31 -2.26 -9.02
C VAL A 35 2.76 -2.71 -9.01
N THR A 36 3.33 -2.88 -7.83
CA THR A 36 4.69 -3.42 -7.65
C THR A 36 4.74 -4.26 -6.39
N ASN A 37 5.02 -5.55 -6.50
CA ASN A 37 5.12 -6.48 -5.36
C ASN A 37 3.91 -6.36 -4.41
N ASN A 38 2.70 -6.45 -4.95
CA ASN A 38 1.43 -6.30 -4.21
C ASN A 38 1.19 -4.92 -3.55
N LEU A 39 2.07 -3.96 -3.79
CA LEU A 39 1.82 -2.57 -3.44
C LEU A 39 1.18 -1.82 -4.60
N ILE A 40 0.14 -1.07 -4.30
CA ILE A 40 -0.57 -0.24 -5.26
C ILE A 40 -0.30 1.22 -4.96
N ASP A 41 0.04 1.95 -5.99
CA ASP A 41 0.24 3.39 -5.94
C ASP A 41 -0.68 4.07 -6.96
N HIS A 42 -1.23 5.22 -6.63
CA HIS A 42 -1.87 6.05 -7.63
C HIS A 42 -0.84 6.52 -8.64
N THR A 43 -1.22 6.59 -9.89
CA THR A 43 -0.34 7.13 -10.93
C THR A 43 -1.11 8.06 -11.86
N SER A 44 -0.37 8.96 -12.47
CA SER A 44 -0.89 9.95 -13.42
C SER A 44 -0.32 9.73 -14.81
N GLU A 45 -0.98 10.32 -15.81
CA GLU A 45 -0.47 10.37 -17.20
C GLU A 45 0.98 10.88 -17.27
N LYS A 46 1.31 11.87 -16.45
CA LYS A 46 2.65 12.44 -16.37
C LYS A 46 3.66 11.43 -15.84
N GLU A 47 3.34 10.72 -14.78
CA GLU A 47 4.24 9.71 -14.19
C GLU A 47 4.45 8.53 -15.13
N ILE A 48 3.41 8.12 -15.87
CA ILE A 48 3.53 7.09 -16.91
C ILE A 48 4.47 7.58 -18.02
N LYS A 49 4.33 8.84 -18.47
CA LYS A 49 5.24 9.45 -19.45
C LYS A 49 6.68 9.47 -18.94
N ASP A 50 6.89 9.96 -17.72
CA ASP A 50 8.21 10.06 -17.11
C ASP A 50 8.85 8.68 -16.95
N PHE A 51 8.07 7.66 -16.59
CA PHE A 51 8.51 6.28 -16.53
C PHE A 51 9.05 5.79 -17.89
N ILE A 52 8.29 5.99 -18.97
CA ILE A 52 8.67 5.54 -20.31
C ILE A 52 9.93 6.26 -20.78
N LEU A 53 9.99 7.57 -20.64
CA LEU A 53 11.16 8.36 -21.07
C LEU A 53 12.41 7.94 -20.28
N ASN A 54 12.28 7.72 -18.97
CA ASN A 54 13.39 7.22 -18.15
C ASN A 54 13.81 5.78 -18.52
N TYR A 55 12.85 4.92 -18.87
CA TYR A 55 13.14 3.57 -19.36
C TYR A 55 13.95 3.60 -20.65
N LEU A 56 13.56 4.44 -21.63
CA LEU A 56 14.23 4.59 -22.92
C LEU A 56 15.65 5.15 -22.78
N ILE A 57 15.87 6.07 -21.83
CA ILE A 57 17.22 6.53 -21.48
C ILE A 57 18.08 5.37 -20.96
N LYS A 58 17.53 4.53 -20.09
CA LYS A 58 18.27 3.40 -19.50
C LYS A 58 18.72 2.36 -20.52
N ILE A 59 17.91 2.15 -21.56
CA ILE A 59 18.26 1.21 -22.66
C ILE A 59 18.97 1.88 -23.82
N ASP A 60 19.30 3.17 -23.70
CA ASP A 60 19.99 4.00 -24.72
C ASP A 60 19.27 4.10 -26.07
N ASP A 61 17.93 4.01 -26.07
CA ASP A 61 17.12 4.20 -27.29
C ASP A 61 16.64 5.64 -27.43
N LEU A 62 17.56 6.51 -27.76
CA LEU A 62 17.28 7.94 -27.95
C LEU A 62 16.38 8.23 -29.15
N THR A 63 16.31 7.33 -30.13
CA THR A 63 15.47 7.50 -31.31
C THR A 63 14.00 7.37 -30.94
N VAL A 64 13.65 6.33 -30.18
CA VAL A 64 12.29 6.13 -29.67
C VAL A 64 11.96 7.16 -28.57
N TYR A 65 12.96 7.54 -27.76
CA TYR A 65 12.80 8.62 -26.78
C TYR A 65 12.29 9.92 -27.43
N ASN A 66 13.00 10.41 -28.47
CA ASN A 66 12.61 11.65 -29.17
C ASN A 66 11.22 11.51 -29.80
N TYR A 67 10.91 10.36 -30.38
CA TYR A 67 9.57 10.10 -30.90
C TYR A 67 8.49 10.24 -29.84
N PHE A 68 8.65 9.64 -28.66
CA PHE A 68 7.68 9.76 -27.56
C PHE A 68 7.65 11.16 -26.95
N ALA A 69 8.79 11.85 -26.89
CA ALA A 69 8.83 13.23 -26.39
C ALA A 69 7.95 14.15 -27.23
N ASP A 70 7.93 13.94 -28.56
CA ASP A 70 7.12 14.71 -29.50
C ASP A 70 5.64 14.26 -29.59
N GLN A 71 5.37 12.99 -29.26
CA GLN A 71 4.05 12.38 -29.42
C GLN A 71 3.26 12.29 -28.10
N VAL A 72 2.90 13.45 -27.53
CA VAL A 72 2.20 13.56 -26.23
C VAL A 72 0.87 12.78 -26.19
N ARG A 73 0.24 12.55 -27.35
CA ARG A 73 -1.06 11.83 -27.45
C ARG A 73 -1.06 10.44 -26.83
N PHE A 74 0.09 9.73 -26.83
CA PHE A 74 0.20 8.39 -26.25
C PHE A 74 0.07 8.37 -24.72
N PHE A 75 0.19 9.52 -24.08
CA PHE A 75 0.12 9.69 -22.63
C PHE A 75 -1.17 10.37 -22.17
N ARG A 76 -2.10 10.61 -23.06
CA ARG A 76 -3.40 11.18 -22.71
C ARG A 76 -4.37 10.07 -22.28
N GLU A 77 -5.36 10.44 -21.48
CA GLU A 77 -6.38 9.54 -20.99
C GLU A 77 -7.06 8.74 -22.11
N GLU A 78 -7.33 9.37 -23.27
CA GLU A 78 -7.98 8.71 -24.41
C GLU A 78 -7.18 7.51 -24.94
N PHE A 79 -5.86 7.50 -24.73
CA PHE A 79 -5.01 6.38 -25.11
C PHE A 79 -4.80 5.43 -23.93
N LEU A 80 -4.50 5.95 -22.74
CA LEU A 80 -4.24 5.15 -21.55
C LEU A 80 -5.49 4.42 -21.04
N CYS A 81 -6.70 4.87 -21.45
CA CYS A 81 -7.94 4.11 -21.17
C CYS A 81 -7.99 2.72 -21.81
N LEU A 82 -7.06 2.40 -22.73
CA LEU A 82 -6.88 1.06 -23.29
C LEU A 82 -6.23 0.06 -22.32
N LEU A 83 -5.59 0.54 -21.23
CA LEU A 83 -5.05 -0.33 -20.17
C LEU A 83 -6.16 -1.22 -19.62
N SER A 84 -5.81 -2.43 -19.26
CA SER A 84 -6.72 -3.35 -18.61
C SER A 84 -7.12 -2.86 -17.22
N THR A 85 -8.36 -3.18 -16.84
CA THR A 85 -8.79 -2.99 -15.46
C THR A 85 -8.32 -4.17 -14.62
N ILE A 86 -7.71 -3.90 -13.48
CA ILE A 86 -7.29 -4.92 -12.53
C ILE A 86 -8.32 -5.06 -11.42
N ASP A 87 -8.64 -6.31 -11.07
CA ASP A 87 -9.41 -6.63 -9.88
C ASP A 87 -8.46 -6.69 -8.69
N ILE A 88 -8.74 -5.87 -7.68
CA ILE A 88 -7.86 -5.70 -6.53
C ILE A 88 -8.57 -6.25 -5.30
N PHE A 89 -7.94 -7.23 -4.66
CA PHE A 89 -8.34 -7.73 -3.35
C PHE A 89 -7.40 -7.15 -2.29
N PHE A 90 -7.90 -6.22 -1.48
CA PHE A 90 -7.13 -5.63 -0.39
C PHE A 90 -7.06 -6.56 0.80
N ILE A 91 -5.92 -6.53 1.49
CA ILE A 91 -5.78 -7.21 2.77
C ILE A 91 -6.48 -6.38 3.84
N GLU A 92 -7.34 -7.02 4.58
CA GLU A 92 -8.08 -6.44 5.69
C GLU A 92 -7.77 -7.20 6.99
N ASP A 93 -7.88 -6.49 8.10
CA ASP A 93 -7.84 -7.11 9.42
C ASP A 93 -9.04 -8.04 9.62
N THR A 94 -8.78 -9.17 10.25
CA THR A 94 -9.83 -10.11 10.64
C THR A 94 -10.02 -10.08 12.16
N LYS A 95 -10.99 -10.80 12.68
CA LYS A 95 -11.19 -10.93 14.12
C LYS A 95 -9.92 -11.39 14.86
N ASP A 96 -9.13 -12.25 14.22
CA ASP A 96 -8.02 -12.97 14.85
C ASP A 96 -6.64 -12.52 14.32
N SER A 97 -6.59 -11.54 13.42
CA SER A 97 -5.35 -11.02 12.87
C SER A 97 -5.45 -9.56 12.47
N ALA A 98 -4.37 -8.83 12.73
CA ALA A 98 -4.16 -7.46 12.29
C ALA A 98 -2.90 -7.35 11.43
N TYR A 99 -2.85 -6.35 10.56
CA TYR A 99 -1.71 -6.08 9.71
C TYR A 99 -1.18 -4.67 9.92
N LEU A 100 0.14 -4.55 10.04
CA LEU A 100 0.85 -3.28 10.01
C LEU A 100 1.84 -3.29 8.85
N TYR A 101 1.84 -2.22 8.05
CA TYR A 101 2.64 -2.13 6.84
C TYR A 101 3.83 -1.21 7.06
N TYR A 102 5.05 -1.73 6.92
CA TYR A 102 6.30 -0.99 7.08
C TYR A 102 7.05 -0.91 5.76
N GLN A 103 8.07 -0.06 5.67
CA GLN A 103 8.85 0.12 4.44
C GLN A 103 9.49 -1.16 3.88
N ASN A 104 9.84 -2.10 4.75
CA ASN A 104 10.55 -3.32 4.38
C ASN A 104 9.70 -4.60 4.38
N CYS A 105 8.56 -4.59 5.03
CA CYS A 105 7.67 -5.76 5.10
C CYS A 105 6.28 -5.38 5.64
N ALA A 106 5.29 -6.22 5.40
CA ALA A 106 4.09 -6.27 6.19
C ALA A 106 4.33 -7.10 7.46
N VAL A 107 3.63 -6.77 8.54
CA VAL A 107 3.69 -7.53 9.79
C VAL A 107 2.30 -8.01 10.13
N LYS A 108 2.11 -9.32 10.11
CA LYS A 108 0.89 -9.96 10.57
C LYS A 108 0.99 -10.22 12.06
N ILE A 109 -0.01 -9.75 12.80
CA ILE A 109 -0.12 -9.91 14.24
C ILE A 109 -1.32 -10.81 14.52
N THR A 110 -1.09 -11.88 15.26
CA THR A 110 -2.13 -12.78 15.76
C THR A 110 -2.01 -12.90 17.27
N ASN A 111 -2.93 -13.61 17.89
CA ASN A 111 -2.86 -13.86 19.33
C ASN A 111 -1.54 -14.56 19.76
N ASP A 112 -0.97 -15.37 18.87
CA ASP A 112 0.15 -16.26 19.21
C ASP A 112 1.51 -15.76 18.70
N LYS A 113 1.52 -14.95 17.63
CA LYS A 113 2.77 -14.55 16.98
C LYS A 113 2.69 -13.20 16.24
N ILE A 114 3.88 -12.62 16.08
CA ILE A 114 4.15 -11.49 15.20
C ILE A 114 5.03 -12.01 14.06
N GLU A 115 4.57 -11.89 12.82
CA GLU A 115 5.18 -12.49 11.64
C GLU A 115 5.43 -11.43 10.57
N PRO A 116 6.69 -11.11 10.26
CA PRO A 116 7.01 -10.26 9.11
C PRO A 116 6.81 -11.07 7.81
N ILE A 117 6.19 -10.45 6.82
CA ILE A 117 5.87 -11.04 5.52
C ILE A 117 6.35 -10.07 4.45
N ASP A 118 7.09 -10.57 3.46
CA ASP A 118 7.48 -9.76 2.31
C ASP A 118 6.24 -9.40 1.48
N TYR A 119 6.23 -8.18 0.93
CA TYR A 119 5.06 -7.71 0.17
C TYR A 119 4.70 -8.62 -1.01
N ILE A 120 5.69 -9.22 -1.67
CA ILE A 120 5.47 -10.13 -2.79
C ILE A 120 4.72 -11.41 -2.37
N ASP A 121 4.84 -11.82 -1.09
CA ASP A 121 4.25 -13.03 -0.55
C ASP A 121 2.89 -12.77 0.14
N LEU A 122 2.43 -11.51 0.14
CA LEU A 122 1.10 -11.18 0.63
C LEU A 122 0.01 -11.78 -0.26
N GLY A 123 -1.00 -12.37 0.36
CA GLY A 123 -2.15 -12.95 -0.34
C GLY A 123 -3.12 -11.93 -0.95
N GLY A 124 -2.78 -10.66 -1.00
CA GLY A 124 -3.59 -9.57 -1.54
C GLY A 124 -2.77 -8.28 -1.63
N TYR A 125 -3.45 -7.17 -1.89
CA TYR A 125 -2.83 -5.89 -2.18
C TYR A 125 -2.93 -4.91 -1.03
N VAL A 126 -2.03 -3.93 -1.01
CA VAL A 126 -1.97 -2.85 -0.02
C VAL A 126 -1.71 -1.53 -0.73
N TRP A 127 -2.41 -0.47 -0.34
CA TRP A 127 -2.08 0.87 -0.79
C TRP A 127 -0.73 1.30 -0.22
N LYS A 128 0.12 1.83 -1.06
CA LYS A 128 1.44 2.33 -0.67
C LYS A 128 1.36 3.46 0.37
N ASP A 129 0.29 4.24 0.33
CA ASP A 129 0.03 5.31 1.31
C ASP A 129 -0.24 4.78 2.72
N HIS A 130 -0.58 3.50 2.87
CA HIS A 130 -0.75 2.85 4.17
C HIS A 130 0.58 2.43 4.81
N ILE A 131 1.70 2.57 4.08
CA ILE A 131 3.01 2.17 4.59
C ILE A 131 3.51 3.18 5.63
N ILE A 132 3.76 2.68 6.83
CA ILE A 132 4.43 3.43 7.90
C ILE A 132 5.84 3.76 7.44
N THR A 133 6.22 5.05 7.47
CA THR A 133 7.48 5.59 6.92
C THR A 133 8.73 5.21 7.73
N ARG A 134 8.77 4.00 8.28
CA ARG A 134 9.91 3.42 8.98
C ARG A 134 10.04 1.93 8.66
N LYS A 135 11.22 1.37 8.89
CA LYS A 135 11.48 -0.07 8.75
C LYS A 135 11.06 -0.80 10.02
N PHE A 136 10.42 -1.95 9.85
CA PHE A 136 10.19 -2.88 10.93
C PHE A 136 11.50 -3.57 11.33
N LYS A 137 11.68 -3.70 12.63
CA LYS A 137 12.75 -4.50 13.24
C LYS A 137 12.15 -5.25 14.42
N MET A 138 12.26 -6.57 14.41
CA MET A 138 11.90 -7.38 15.57
C MET A 138 12.80 -6.98 16.74
N CYS A 139 12.21 -6.73 17.89
CA CYS A 139 12.92 -6.41 19.12
C CYS A 139 12.65 -7.50 20.14
N GLU A 140 13.70 -8.08 20.69
CA GLU A 140 13.60 -9.08 21.75
C GLU A 140 13.48 -8.42 23.13
N ASP A 141 13.99 -7.18 23.27
CA ASP A 141 13.89 -6.43 24.51
C ASP A 141 12.50 -5.78 24.63
N ILE A 142 11.81 -6.21 25.67
CA ILE A 142 10.43 -5.78 25.95
C ILE A 142 10.41 -4.46 26.72
N SER A 143 11.53 -3.99 27.27
CA SER A 143 11.61 -2.71 27.99
C SER A 143 11.72 -1.55 26.99
N CYS A 144 10.83 -0.59 27.10
CA CYS A 144 10.92 0.67 26.33
C CYS A 144 10.25 1.80 27.11
N ASP A 145 10.67 3.02 26.80
CA ASP A 145 10.16 4.24 27.46
C ASP A 145 8.64 4.34 27.38
N TYR A 146 8.04 3.88 26.28
CA TYR A 146 6.59 3.88 26.11
C TYR A 146 5.89 2.94 27.10
N LYS A 147 6.41 1.73 27.35
CA LYS A 147 5.86 0.82 28.36
C LYS A 147 6.01 1.39 29.77
N THR A 148 7.16 2.00 30.05
CA THR A 148 7.39 2.71 31.32
C THR A 148 6.40 3.84 31.50
N PHE A 149 6.14 4.63 30.43
CA PHE A 149 5.15 5.69 30.44
C PHE A 149 3.74 5.15 30.74
N ILE A 150 3.30 4.09 30.04
CA ILE A 150 1.99 3.46 30.27
C ILE A 150 1.86 2.95 31.71
N SER A 151 2.90 2.26 32.23
CA SER A 151 2.90 1.79 33.61
C SER A 151 2.77 2.96 34.62
N ASN A 152 3.48 4.06 34.39
CA ASN A 152 3.45 5.23 35.27
C ASN A 152 2.05 5.88 35.29
N ILE A 153 1.41 6.10 34.14
CA ILE A 153 0.04 6.66 34.12
C ILE A 153 -1.00 5.72 34.73
N CYS A 154 -0.71 4.43 34.77
CA CYS A 154 -1.52 3.43 35.45
C CYS A 154 -1.13 3.26 36.94
N ALA A 155 -0.33 4.17 37.49
CA ALA A 155 0.17 4.12 38.86
C ALA A 155 0.92 2.81 39.23
N ASN A 156 1.57 2.19 38.24
CA ASN A 156 2.21 0.87 38.31
C ASN A 156 1.28 -0.28 38.73
N ASP A 157 -0.02 -0.09 38.58
CA ASP A 157 -1.01 -1.15 38.78
C ASP A 157 -1.03 -2.09 37.57
N ILE A 158 -0.85 -3.38 37.81
CA ILE A 158 -0.72 -4.39 36.75
C ILE A 158 -2.02 -4.55 35.95
N GLU A 159 -3.16 -4.57 36.63
CA GLU A 159 -4.46 -4.76 35.96
C GLU A 159 -4.86 -3.52 35.14
N ARG A 160 -4.63 -2.34 35.67
CA ARG A 160 -4.82 -1.09 34.92
C ARG A 160 -3.89 -1.00 33.70
N THR A 161 -2.64 -1.40 33.84
CA THR A 161 -1.68 -1.45 32.73
C THR A 161 -2.13 -2.38 31.63
N LYS A 162 -2.54 -3.61 31.96
CA LYS A 162 -3.08 -4.59 31.00
C LYS A 162 -4.35 -4.07 30.29
N THR A 163 -5.23 -3.43 31.04
CA THR A 163 -6.45 -2.85 30.48
C THR A 163 -6.11 -1.74 29.49
N MET A 164 -5.15 -0.85 29.82
CA MET A 164 -4.71 0.20 28.93
C MET A 164 -4.04 -0.36 27.67
N GLU A 165 -3.15 -1.35 27.80
CA GLU A 165 -2.50 -2.02 26.66
C GLU A 165 -3.55 -2.71 25.74
N SER A 166 -4.53 -3.38 26.31
CA SER A 166 -5.62 -4.00 25.56
C SER A 166 -6.49 -2.97 24.85
N THR A 167 -6.74 -1.83 25.48
CA THR A 167 -7.49 -0.72 24.90
C THR A 167 -6.73 -0.12 23.71
N ILE A 168 -5.43 0.09 23.84
CA ILE A 168 -4.57 0.58 22.76
C ILE A 168 -4.58 -0.42 21.60
N GLY A 169 -4.41 -1.71 21.89
CA GLY A 169 -4.48 -2.77 20.89
C GLY A 169 -5.82 -2.78 20.14
N PHE A 170 -6.92 -2.63 20.86
CA PHE A 170 -8.26 -2.51 20.26
C PHE A 170 -8.38 -1.30 19.33
N MET A 171 -7.87 -0.13 19.72
CA MET A 171 -7.91 1.07 18.89
C MET A 171 -7.02 0.97 17.63
N MET A 172 -5.96 0.17 17.68
CA MET A 172 -5.05 -0.06 16.55
C MET A 172 -5.56 -1.14 15.58
N HIS A 173 -6.54 -1.95 15.99
CA HIS A 173 -7.07 -3.03 15.17
C HIS A 173 -8.11 -2.52 14.19
N GLY A 174 -7.91 -2.74 12.89
CA GLY A 174 -8.78 -2.26 11.82
C GLY A 174 -10.08 -3.07 11.63
N TYR A 175 -10.21 -4.25 12.24
CA TYR A 175 -11.40 -5.07 12.13
C TYR A 175 -12.64 -4.38 12.72
N LYS A 176 -13.69 -4.30 11.92
CA LYS A 176 -14.97 -3.70 12.31
C LYS A 176 -16.01 -4.77 12.59
N ASN A 177 -16.39 -4.91 13.85
CA ASN A 177 -17.57 -5.70 14.21
C ASN A 177 -18.82 -4.83 14.15
N LEU A 178 -19.67 -5.05 13.14
CA LEU A 178 -20.90 -4.26 12.94
C LEU A 178 -21.91 -4.40 14.11
N SER A 179 -21.81 -5.49 14.88
CA SER A 179 -22.69 -5.74 16.03
C SER A 179 -22.16 -5.18 17.35
N TYR A 180 -20.90 -4.73 17.39
CA TYR A 180 -20.27 -4.25 18.61
C TYR A 180 -19.22 -3.18 18.28
N CYS A 181 -19.57 -1.93 18.56
CA CYS A 181 -18.71 -0.77 18.31
C CYS A 181 -18.61 0.09 19.59
N PRO A 182 -17.77 -0.30 20.56
CA PRO A 182 -17.62 0.44 21.79
C PRO A 182 -16.87 1.76 21.58
N ALA A 183 -17.22 2.76 22.37
CA ALA A 183 -16.42 3.98 22.50
C ALA A 183 -15.46 3.83 23.68
N VAL A 184 -14.22 4.27 23.49
CA VAL A 184 -13.22 4.35 24.55
C VAL A 184 -13.23 5.76 25.14
N ILE A 185 -13.50 5.86 26.43
CA ILE A 185 -13.48 7.14 27.17
C ILE A 185 -12.39 7.03 28.24
N LEU A 186 -11.37 7.89 28.13
CA LEU A 186 -10.35 8.04 29.17
C LEU A 186 -10.83 9.14 30.11
N ASN A 187 -10.96 8.82 31.38
CA ASN A 187 -11.33 9.76 32.43
C ASN A 187 -10.18 9.90 33.41
N ASP A 188 -9.84 11.14 33.76
CA ASP A 188 -8.86 11.50 34.77
C ASP A 188 -9.65 11.87 36.04
N GLU A 189 -9.38 11.18 37.15
CA GLU A 189 -9.97 11.44 38.47
C GLU A 189 -9.04 12.24 39.33
#